data_d063d7b0513ba6d2e43cf3e48ca7eebe
#
_entry.id   d063d7b0513ba6d2e43cf3e48ca7eebe
#
_cell.length_a   1.000
_cell.length_b   1.000
_cell.length_c   1.000
_cell.angle_alpha   90.00
_cell.angle_beta   90.00
_cell.angle_gamma   90.00
#
_symmetry.space_group_name_H-M   'P 1'
#
loop_
_entity.id
_entity.type
_entity.pdbx_description
1 polymer ?
#
loop_
_entity_poly.entity_id
_entity_poly.type
_entity_poly.pdbx_seq_one_letter_code
_entity_poly.pdbx_strand_id
1 'polypeptide(L)'
;RPAASGRAAGAGGNGGAVRPTPSPDGKYLAFVRRERAKSKLYVRDMASGSERKVYDALDQDMQETWAVTGVYPNMDWTPDSREVVLWAGGKLRRVPVNGGAAREIPFNINDDRVVANSVHPVIDVAPDSFQTKMVRWAQMAPNGSSVAYESLGKLWVKPAGGGAARRLTNSGADTFEAFPNWSRDGRQIAFVAWNDAKLGRIQTVAVGGGSPRTVTSEPGHYS
;
A
#
# COMPACT_ATOMS: atom_id res chain seq x y z
N ARG A 1 -1.43 -22.47 -27.96
CA ARG A 1 -2.71 -21.74 -27.93
C ARG A 1 -2.67 -20.79 -26.73
N PRO A 2 -2.98 -19.50 -26.85
CA PRO A 2 -3.02 -18.59 -25.72
C PRO A 2 -4.17 -18.97 -24.79
N ALA A 3 -3.88 -19.10 -23.49
CA ALA A 3 -4.86 -19.37 -22.46
C ALA A 3 -5.86 -18.21 -22.39
N ALA A 4 -7.14 -18.52 -22.49
CA ALA A 4 -8.22 -17.58 -22.37
C ALA A 4 -8.21 -16.91 -20.99
N SER A 5 -8.23 -15.58 -20.95
CA SER A 5 -8.43 -14.79 -19.76
C SER A 5 -9.87 -14.93 -19.27
N GLY A 6 -10.16 -15.96 -18.49
CA GLY A 6 -11.43 -16.14 -17.82
C GLY A 6 -11.57 -15.11 -16.70
N ARG A 7 -12.42 -14.11 -16.87
CA ARG A 7 -12.92 -13.26 -15.80
C ARG A 7 -13.72 -14.12 -14.82
N ALA A 8 -13.17 -14.42 -13.66
CA ALA A 8 -13.96 -14.92 -12.55
C ALA A 8 -14.64 -13.72 -11.89
N ALA A 9 -15.97 -13.63 -12.02
CA ALA A 9 -16.80 -12.74 -11.24
C ALA A 9 -16.82 -13.23 -9.78
N GLY A 10 -16.14 -12.54 -8.91
CA GLY A 10 -16.16 -12.76 -7.46
C GLY A 10 -16.06 -11.42 -6.77
N ALA A 11 -16.95 -11.16 -5.83
CA ALA A 11 -17.14 -9.92 -5.12
C ALA A 11 -15.83 -9.25 -4.68
N GLY A 12 -15.58 -8.04 -5.13
CA GLY A 12 -14.67 -7.08 -4.50
C GLY A 12 -13.19 -7.15 -4.86
N GLY A 13 -12.78 -7.86 -5.89
CA GLY A 13 -11.37 -7.93 -6.30
C GLY A 13 -11.09 -7.15 -7.59
N ASN A 14 -10.52 -5.97 -7.49
CA ASN A 14 -10.13 -5.13 -8.63
C ASN A 14 -8.75 -5.51 -9.21
N GLY A 15 -8.32 -6.75 -9.15
CA GLY A 15 -7.01 -7.14 -9.64
C GLY A 15 -7.06 -8.31 -10.61
N GLY A 16 -6.49 -8.15 -11.80
CA GLY A 16 -6.20 -9.26 -12.70
C GLY A 16 -5.20 -10.24 -12.06
N ALA A 17 -5.14 -11.47 -12.57
CA ALA A 17 -4.10 -12.43 -12.21
C ALA A 17 -2.83 -12.15 -13.03
N VAL A 18 -1.68 -12.13 -12.37
CA VAL A 18 -0.36 -11.92 -12.98
C VAL A 18 0.60 -13.02 -12.56
N ARG A 19 1.69 -13.18 -13.32
CA ARG A 19 2.71 -14.22 -13.07
C ARG A 19 2.14 -15.64 -13.00
N PRO A 20 1.36 -16.10 -13.98
CA PRO A 20 0.86 -17.46 -14.00
C PRO A 20 2.02 -18.46 -14.15
N THR A 21 2.16 -19.34 -13.16
CA THR A 21 3.24 -20.33 -13.10
C THR A 21 2.62 -21.72 -12.89
N PRO A 22 2.57 -22.57 -13.94
CA PRO A 22 2.00 -23.92 -13.83
C PRO A 22 2.91 -24.83 -12.98
N SER A 23 2.30 -25.74 -12.23
CA SER A 23 3.04 -26.78 -11.51
C SER A 23 3.65 -27.81 -12.47
N PRO A 24 4.77 -28.44 -12.09
CA PRO A 24 5.40 -29.47 -12.93
C PRO A 24 4.48 -30.63 -13.33
N ASP A 25 3.56 -31.03 -12.45
CA ASP A 25 2.57 -32.08 -12.72
C ASP A 25 1.32 -31.60 -13.47
N GLY A 26 1.23 -30.31 -13.78
CA GLY A 26 0.12 -29.68 -14.51
C GLY A 26 -1.20 -29.57 -13.74
N LYS A 27 -1.24 -29.94 -12.45
CA LYS A 27 -2.48 -29.94 -11.67
C LYS A 27 -2.83 -28.60 -11.10
N TYR A 28 -1.85 -27.72 -10.92
CA TYR A 28 -2.03 -26.44 -10.28
C TYR A 28 -1.48 -25.29 -11.11
N LEU A 29 -2.06 -24.10 -10.93
CA LEU A 29 -1.55 -22.84 -11.46
C LEU A 29 -1.37 -21.86 -10.31
N ALA A 30 -0.12 -21.49 -10.01
CA ALA A 30 0.17 -20.40 -9.08
C ALA A 30 0.08 -19.06 -9.80
N PHE A 31 -0.42 -18.03 -9.15
CA PHE A 31 -0.47 -16.67 -9.68
C PHE A 31 -0.61 -15.65 -8.56
N VAL A 32 -0.25 -14.41 -8.85
CA VAL A 32 -0.44 -13.29 -7.93
C VAL A 32 -1.71 -12.55 -8.31
N ARG A 33 -2.52 -12.23 -7.30
CA ARG A 33 -3.71 -11.38 -7.41
C ARG A 33 -3.63 -10.26 -6.39
N ARG A 34 -3.97 -9.05 -6.82
CA ARG A 34 -4.12 -7.93 -5.92
C ARG A 34 -5.54 -7.91 -5.34
N GLU A 35 -5.62 -7.91 -4.01
CA GLU A 35 -6.85 -7.69 -3.28
C GLU A 35 -6.75 -6.38 -2.53
N ARG A 36 -7.54 -5.40 -2.94
CA ARG A 36 -7.44 -4.03 -2.44
C ARG A 36 -6.03 -3.48 -2.70
N ALA A 37 -5.31 -3.10 -1.65
CA ALA A 37 -3.96 -2.54 -1.74
C ALA A 37 -2.83 -3.58 -1.56
N LYS A 38 -3.15 -4.88 -1.49
CA LYS A 38 -2.16 -5.94 -1.21
C LYS A 38 -2.15 -7.03 -2.27
N SER A 39 -0.97 -7.37 -2.73
CA SER A 39 -0.73 -8.54 -3.59
C SER A 39 -0.63 -9.81 -2.75
N LYS A 40 -1.23 -10.88 -3.24
CA LYS A 40 -1.31 -12.17 -2.56
C LYS A 40 -1.08 -13.31 -3.54
N LEU A 41 -0.49 -14.40 -3.06
CA LEU A 41 -0.29 -15.61 -3.85
C LEU A 41 -1.52 -16.50 -3.78
N TYR A 42 -2.00 -16.88 -4.94
CA TYR A 42 -3.10 -17.81 -5.14
C TYR A 42 -2.64 -19.06 -5.87
N VAL A 43 -3.34 -20.15 -5.63
CA VAL A 43 -3.21 -21.40 -6.39
C VAL A 43 -4.60 -21.81 -6.87
N ARG A 44 -4.70 -22.10 -8.17
CA ARG A 44 -5.87 -22.68 -8.80
C ARG A 44 -5.62 -24.18 -9.03
N ASP A 45 -6.56 -24.99 -8.61
CA ASP A 45 -6.66 -26.39 -8.99
C ASP A 45 -7.24 -26.49 -10.40
N MET A 46 -6.51 -27.11 -11.32
CA MET A 46 -6.88 -27.14 -12.73
C MET A 46 -8.02 -28.10 -13.03
N ALA A 47 -8.26 -29.11 -12.20
CA ALA A 47 -9.34 -30.08 -12.38
C ALA A 47 -10.68 -29.51 -11.87
N SER A 48 -10.69 -28.94 -10.68
CA SER A 48 -11.91 -28.39 -10.06
C SER A 48 -12.18 -26.92 -10.44
N GLY A 49 -11.14 -26.20 -10.89
CA GLY A 49 -11.19 -24.76 -11.13
C GLY A 49 -11.21 -23.93 -9.84
N SER A 50 -11.14 -24.57 -8.67
CA SER A 50 -11.15 -23.87 -7.38
C SER A 50 -9.86 -23.07 -7.17
N GLU A 51 -10.00 -21.90 -6.55
CA GLU A 51 -8.87 -21.01 -6.23
C GLU A 51 -8.78 -20.82 -4.72
N ARG A 52 -7.56 -20.82 -4.20
CA ARG A 52 -7.30 -20.52 -2.79
C ARG A 52 -6.10 -19.61 -2.62
N LYS A 53 -6.19 -18.71 -1.68
CA LYS A 53 -5.06 -17.91 -1.22
C LYS A 53 -4.15 -18.81 -0.39
N VAL A 54 -2.85 -18.85 -0.74
CA VAL A 54 -1.84 -19.66 -0.03
C VAL A 54 -0.82 -18.80 0.71
N TYR A 55 -0.64 -17.52 0.30
CA TYR A 55 0.27 -16.61 0.99
C TYR A 55 -0.18 -15.15 0.82
N ASP A 56 -0.14 -14.35 1.90
CA ASP A 56 -0.64 -12.97 1.93
C ASP A 56 0.37 -11.95 2.46
N ALA A 57 1.62 -12.37 2.64
CA ALA A 57 2.71 -11.50 3.09
C ALA A 57 3.75 -11.25 1.98
N LEU A 58 3.30 -11.10 0.73
CA LEU A 58 4.15 -10.59 -0.34
C LEU A 58 4.55 -9.14 -0.04
N ASP A 59 5.73 -8.74 -0.51
CA ASP A 59 6.16 -7.36 -0.44
C ASP A 59 5.16 -6.45 -1.17
N GLN A 60 5.15 -5.17 -0.79
CA GLN A 60 4.34 -4.18 -1.47
C GLN A 60 4.70 -4.18 -2.96
N ASP A 61 3.72 -4.36 -3.81
CA ASP A 61 3.92 -4.22 -5.24
C ASP A 61 4.09 -2.74 -5.62
N MET A 62 4.67 -2.51 -6.78
CA MET A 62 4.93 -1.18 -7.30
C MET A 62 3.93 -0.82 -8.41
N GLN A 63 2.70 -1.29 -8.32
CA GLN A 63 1.68 -1.10 -9.37
C GLN A 63 1.35 0.38 -9.60
N GLU A 64 1.51 1.21 -8.58
CA GLU A 64 1.29 2.66 -8.67
C GLU A 64 2.54 3.44 -9.10
N THR A 65 3.63 2.76 -9.33
CA THR A 65 4.87 3.33 -9.84
C THR A 65 5.23 2.73 -11.19
N TRP A 66 6.02 3.47 -11.96
CA TRP A 66 6.54 2.96 -13.23
C TRP A 66 7.67 1.97 -12.95
N ALA A 67 7.37 0.68 -12.99
CA ALA A 67 8.36 -0.38 -12.76
C ALA A 67 8.69 -1.11 -14.06
N VAL A 68 9.91 -0.97 -14.54
CA VAL A 68 10.41 -1.64 -15.76
C VAL A 68 10.89 -3.06 -15.51
N THR A 69 11.24 -3.41 -14.26
CA THR A 69 11.82 -4.71 -13.89
C THR A 69 10.80 -5.72 -13.36
N GLY A 70 9.53 -5.33 -13.29
CA GLY A 70 8.45 -6.12 -12.73
C GLY A 70 8.08 -5.72 -11.30
N VAL A 71 6.82 -5.93 -10.97
CA VAL A 71 6.20 -5.48 -9.71
C VAL A 71 5.94 -6.62 -8.73
N TYR A 72 6.20 -7.86 -9.14
CA TYR A 72 5.89 -9.06 -8.35
C TYR A 72 7.12 -9.97 -8.29
N PRO A 73 7.29 -10.75 -7.21
CA PRO A 73 8.42 -11.66 -7.11
C PRO A 73 8.40 -12.72 -8.21
N ASN A 74 9.56 -13.13 -8.65
CA ASN A 74 9.68 -14.37 -9.39
C ASN A 74 9.35 -15.54 -8.46
N MET A 75 8.70 -16.54 -9.01
CA MET A 75 8.35 -17.75 -8.28
C MET A 75 8.55 -18.97 -9.15
N ASP A 76 8.76 -20.10 -8.51
CA ASP A 76 8.84 -21.40 -9.16
C ASP A 76 8.31 -22.49 -8.22
N TRP A 77 7.99 -23.64 -8.78
CA TRP A 77 7.50 -24.78 -8.03
C TRP A 77 8.65 -25.69 -7.58
N THR A 78 8.44 -26.35 -6.44
CA THR A 78 9.26 -27.52 -6.15
C THR A 78 8.96 -28.66 -7.16
N PRO A 79 9.94 -29.52 -7.49
CA PRO A 79 9.76 -30.59 -8.49
C PRO A 79 8.57 -31.54 -8.18
N ASP A 80 8.22 -31.68 -6.91
CA ASP A 80 7.11 -32.51 -6.44
C ASP A 80 5.73 -31.79 -6.50
N SER A 81 5.68 -30.57 -6.99
CA SER A 81 4.47 -29.74 -7.12
C SER A 81 3.76 -29.43 -5.78
N ARG A 82 4.46 -29.53 -4.65
CA ARG A 82 3.86 -29.33 -3.33
C ARG A 82 4.03 -27.93 -2.77
N GLU A 83 5.06 -27.20 -3.21
CA GLU A 83 5.37 -25.87 -2.69
C GLU A 83 5.74 -24.92 -3.81
N VAL A 84 5.45 -23.65 -3.60
CA VAL A 84 5.95 -22.55 -4.43
C VAL A 84 7.11 -21.88 -3.71
N VAL A 85 8.22 -21.71 -4.40
CA VAL A 85 9.39 -20.99 -3.91
C VAL A 85 9.35 -19.56 -4.45
N LEU A 86 9.50 -18.59 -3.58
CA LEU A 86 9.52 -17.16 -3.92
C LEU A 86 10.36 -16.40 -2.90
N TRP A 87 10.66 -15.15 -3.19
CA TRP A 87 11.24 -14.26 -2.19
C TRP A 87 10.17 -13.27 -1.68
N ALA A 88 10.17 -13.03 -0.38
CA ALA A 88 9.32 -12.04 0.27
C ALA A 88 9.91 -11.64 1.62
N GLY A 89 9.85 -10.35 1.95
CA GLY A 89 10.42 -9.80 3.18
C GLY A 89 11.94 -9.94 3.24
N GLY A 90 12.64 -9.81 2.10
CA GLY A 90 14.09 -9.97 2.00
C GLY A 90 14.59 -11.41 2.19
N LYS A 91 13.73 -12.42 2.08
CA LYS A 91 14.04 -13.83 2.36
C LYS A 91 13.47 -14.75 1.29
N LEU A 92 14.15 -15.85 1.02
CA LEU A 92 13.61 -16.96 0.23
C LEU A 92 12.62 -17.76 1.08
N ARG A 93 11.47 -18.09 0.51
CA ARG A 93 10.38 -18.79 1.19
C ARG A 93 9.86 -19.97 0.37
N ARG A 94 9.48 -21.01 1.06
CA ARG A 94 8.70 -22.13 0.52
C ARG A 94 7.28 -22.05 1.08
N VAL A 95 6.31 -21.98 0.19
CA VAL A 95 4.89 -21.82 0.51
C VAL A 95 4.14 -23.09 0.12
N PRO A 96 3.62 -23.87 1.10
CA PRO A 96 2.87 -25.08 0.80
C PRO A 96 1.55 -24.75 0.08
N VAL A 97 1.27 -25.44 -1.03
CA VAL A 97 0.05 -25.19 -1.82
C VAL A 97 -1.22 -25.73 -1.18
N ASN A 98 -1.11 -26.70 -0.27
CA ASN A 98 -2.25 -27.26 0.45
C ASN A 98 -2.57 -26.53 1.76
N GLY A 99 -1.93 -25.40 2.01
CA GLY A 99 -2.05 -24.63 3.23
C GLY A 99 -0.94 -24.95 4.23
N GLY A 100 -0.83 -24.11 5.25
CA GLY A 100 0.22 -24.19 6.26
C GLY A 100 1.13 -22.96 6.25
N ALA A 101 2.01 -22.87 7.24
CA ALA A 101 2.94 -21.75 7.35
C ALA A 101 4.03 -21.81 6.27
N ALA A 102 4.33 -20.68 5.66
CA ALA A 102 5.49 -20.54 4.79
C ALA A 102 6.77 -20.74 5.62
N ARG A 103 7.76 -21.41 5.02
CA ARG A 103 9.06 -21.68 5.65
C ARG A 103 10.15 -20.87 4.98
N GLU A 104 11.09 -20.38 5.75
CA GLU A 104 12.27 -19.72 5.24
C GLU A 104 13.28 -20.75 4.70
N ILE A 105 13.92 -20.43 3.57
CA ILE A 105 15.10 -21.13 3.08
C ILE A 105 16.30 -20.30 3.56
N PRO A 106 17.01 -20.72 4.59
CA PRO A 106 18.16 -19.97 5.08
C PRO A 106 19.30 -20.03 4.07
N PHE A 107 19.98 -18.91 3.89
CA PHE A 107 21.24 -18.85 3.14
C PHE A 107 22.15 -17.81 3.76
N ASN A 108 23.45 -18.04 3.66
CA ASN A 108 24.47 -17.09 4.09
C ASN A 108 25.36 -16.77 2.89
N ILE A 109 25.70 -15.49 2.76
CA ILE A 109 26.70 -15.02 1.81
C ILE A 109 27.86 -14.47 2.62
N ASN A 110 29.05 -14.99 2.36
CA ASN A 110 30.32 -14.42 2.85
C ASN A 110 31.11 -13.96 1.63
N ASP A 111 31.31 -12.65 1.53
CA ASP A 111 31.98 -12.05 0.36
C ASP A 111 32.78 -10.83 0.81
N ASP A 112 34.06 -10.81 0.44
CA ASP A 112 34.96 -9.71 0.68
C ASP A 112 35.09 -8.85 -0.58
N ARG A 113 34.65 -7.58 -0.49
CA ARG A 113 34.68 -6.65 -1.61
C ARG A 113 35.53 -5.42 -1.30
N VAL A 114 36.33 -5.03 -2.23
CA VAL A 114 36.97 -3.70 -2.21
C VAL A 114 35.98 -2.73 -2.86
N VAL A 115 35.51 -1.76 -2.07
CA VAL A 115 34.58 -0.75 -2.54
C VAL A 115 35.29 0.60 -2.58
N ALA A 116 35.23 1.26 -3.73
CA ALA A 116 35.72 2.63 -3.83
C ALA A 116 34.77 3.59 -3.09
N ASN A 117 35.30 4.67 -2.56
CA ASN A 117 34.46 5.73 -1.98
C ASN A 117 33.53 6.29 -3.06
N SER A 118 32.29 6.56 -2.64
CA SER A 118 31.31 7.19 -3.52
C SER A 118 31.80 8.57 -3.95
N VAL A 119 31.66 8.88 -5.25
CA VAL A 119 31.92 10.22 -5.80
C VAL A 119 30.74 11.19 -5.59
N HIS A 120 29.65 10.71 -5.03
CA HIS A 120 28.49 11.52 -4.73
C HIS A 120 28.67 12.33 -3.44
N PRO A 121 28.10 13.55 -3.35
CA PRO A 121 28.08 14.30 -2.10
C PRO A 121 27.37 13.48 -1.01
N VAL A 122 27.82 13.61 0.21
CA VAL A 122 27.14 13.02 1.36
C VAL A 122 25.80 13.73 1.55
N ILE A 123 24.71 13.01 1.38
CA ILE A 123 23.35 13.50 1.57
C ILE A 123 22.76 12.74 2.76
N ASP A 124 22.36 13.48 3.79
CA ASP A 124 21.58 12.90 4.86
C ASP A 124 20.16 12.62 4.35
N VAL A 125 19.84 11.35 4.13
CA VAL A 125 18.54 10.91 3.61
C VAL A 125 17.47 10.77 4.68
N ALA A 126 17.84 10.81 5.97
CA ALA A 126 16.94 10.63 7.09
C ALA A 126 17.29 11.56 8.25
N PRO A 127 17.30 12.89 8.05
CA PRO A 127 17.57 13.83 9.12
C PRO A 127 16.47 13.77 10.20
N ASP A 128 16.83 13.97 11.45
CA ASP A 128 15.89 13.99 12.59
C ASP A 128 14.79 15.05 12.43
N SER A 129 15.08 16.13 11.72
CA SER A 129 14.12 17.18 11.39
C SER A 129 14.41 17.81 10.05
N PHE A 130 13.37 18.23 9.35
CA PHE A 130 13.48 18.94 8.08
C PHE A 130 12.31 19.89 7.86
N GLN A 131 12.51 20.88 6.99
CA GLN A 131 11.41 21.74 6.55
C GLN A 131 10.69 21.13 5.37
N THR A 132 9.37 21.06 5.46
CA THR A 132 8.54 20.64 4.32
C THR A 132 8.57 21.71 3.24
N LYS A 133 8.83 21.29 1.98
CA LYS A 133 8.92 22.19 0.82
C LYS A 133 7.62 22.27 0.03
N MET A 134 6.68 21.36 0.30
CA MET A 134 5.43 21.27 -0.45
C MET A 134 4.25 21.12 0.50
N VAL A 135 3.26 21.97 0.32
CA VAL A 135 1.93 21.85 0.91
C VAL A 135 0.91 21.63 -0.20
N ARG A 136 -0.17 20.92 0.09
CA ARG A 136 -1.21 20.58 -0.87
C ARG A 136 -2.57 21.01 -0.35
N TRP A 137 -3.48 21.28 -1.29
CA TRP A 137 -4.90 21.55 -1.03
C TRP A 137 -5.13 22.60 0.07
N ALA A 138 -4.37 23.68 0.02
CA ALA A 138 -4.52 24.78 0.96
C ALA A 138 -5.88 25.48 0.79
N GLN A 139 -6.62 25.60 1.88
CA GLN A 139 -7.96 26.21 1.92
C GLN A 139 -8.01 27.28 3.01
N MET A 140 -8.43 28.49 2.64
CA MET A 140 -8.64 29.58 3.58
C MET A 140 -9.96 29.36 4.35
N ALA A 141 -9.95 29.60 5.64
CA ALA A 141 -11.16 29.64 6.45
C ALA A 141 -12.13 30.72 5.95
N PRO A 142 -13.45 30.53 6.05
CA PRO A 142 -14.45 31.51 5.56
C PRO A 142 -14.28 32.92 6.12
N ASN A 143 -13.78 33.05 7.32
CA ASN A 143 -13.50 34.32 8.00
C ASN A 143 -12.07 34.87 7.75
N GLY A 144 -11.27 34.21 6.91
CA GLY A 144 -9.90 34.62 6.59
C GLY A 144 -8.87 34.42 7.72
N SER A 145 -9.24 33.85 8.84
CA SER A 145 -8.36 33.81 10.02
C SER A 145 -7.28 32.72 9.98
N SER A 146 -7.46 31.67 9.20
CA SER A 146 -6.60 30.51 9.19
C SER A 146 -6.61 29.80 7.83
N VAL A 147 -5.55 29.00 7.59
CA VAL A 147 -5.42 28.15 6.40
C VAL A 147 -5.33 26.69 6.86
N ALA A 148 -6.16 25.83 6.31
CA ALA A 148 -6.02 24.38 6.41
C ALA A 148 -5.28 23.86 5.18
N TYR A 149 -4.37 22.91 5.35
CA TYR A 149 -3.60 22.32 4.25
C TYR A 149 -3.13 20.91 4.61
N GLU A 150 -2.75 20.16 3.61
CA GLU A 150 -2.06 18.88 3.77
C GLU A 150 -0.54 19.07 3.64
N SER A 151 0.21 18.39 4.50
CA SER A 151 1.64 18.20 4.37
C SER A 151 2.04 16.84 4.93
N LEU A 152 2.80 16.06 4.14
CA LEU A 152 3.27 14.71 4.49
C LEU A 152 2.14 13.75 4.89
N GLY A 153 1.03 13.81 4.17
CA GLY A 153 -0.13 12.95 4.40
C GLY A 153 -0.92 13.28 5.65
N LYS A 154 -0.75 14.47 6.22
CA LYS A 154 -1.44 14.93 7.42
C LYS A 154 -2.01 16.33 7.25
N LEU A 155 -3.13 16.59 7.93
CA LEU A 155 -3.77 17.89 7.92
C LEU A 155 -3.22 18.82 8.99
N TRP A 156 -3.02 20.05 8.59
CA TRP A 156 -2.50 21.12 9.42
C TRP A 156 -3.40 22.35 9.32
N VAL A 157 -3.43 23.12 10.38
CA VAL A 157 -4.05 24.46 10.40
C VAL A 157 -3.02 25.47 10.90
N LYS A 158 -2.92 26.58 10.18
CA LYS A 158 -2.03 27.70 10.50
C LYS A 158 -2.81 29.01 10.49
N PRO A 159 -2.61 29.92 11.49
CA PRO A 159 -3.18 31.26 11.46
C PRO A 159 -2.68 32.05 10.23
N ALA A 160 -3.59 32.78 9.56
CA ALA A 160 -3.26 33.57 8.36
C ALA A 160 -2.33 34.75 8.69
N GLY A 161 -2.48 35.34 9.87
CA GLY A 161 -1.65 36.43 10.35
C GLY A 161 -0.26 36.04 10.85
N GLY A 162 0.13 34.77 10.70
CA GLY A 162 1.42 34.25 11.20
C GLY A 162 1.26 33.37 12.43
N GLY A 163 2.36 32.73 12.85
CA GLY A 163 2.36 31.80 13.98
C GLY A 163 2.63 30.35 13.57
N ALA A 164 2.68 29.47 14.57
CA ALA A 164 2.97 28.06 14.38
C ALA A 164 1.79 27.31 13.75
N ALA A 165 2.08 26.43 12.80
CA ALA A 165 1.12 25.45 12.33
C ALA A 165 0.90 24.37 13.40
N ARG A 166 -0.32 23.88 13.51
CA ARG A 166 -0.63 22.74 14.35
C ARG A 166 -1.28 21.63 13.54
N ARG A 167 -1.00 20.41 13.92
CA ARG A 167 -1.67 19.25 13.37
C ARG A 167 -3.15 19.25 13.75
N LEU A 168 -4.03 18.96 12.79
CA LEU A 168 -5.48 19.03 13.00
C LEU A 168 -6.03 17.74 13.63
N THR A 169 -5.47 16.61 13.28
CA THR A 169 -5.91 15.27 13.70
C THR A 169 -4.79 14.54 14.46
N ASN A 170 -5.16 13.45 15.10
CA ASN A 170 -4.23 12.54 15.79
C ASN A 170 -4.14 11.15 15.09
N SER A 171 -4.43 11.08 13.79
CA SER A 171 -4.37 9.83 13.03
C SER A 171 -2.98 9.19 13.06
N GLY A 172 -2.93 7.85 13.03
CA GLY A 172 -1.69 7.08 12.97
C GLY A 172 -0.90 7.26 11.68
N ALA A 173 0.32 6.72 11.65
CA ALA A 173 1.22 6.84 10.49
C ALA A 173 0.64 6.15 9.23
N ASP A 174 -0.18 5.12 9.40
CA ASP A 174 -0.84 4.34 8.35
C ASP A 174 -2.02 5.04 7.67
N THR A 175 -2.40 6.24 8.12
CA THR A 175 -3.55 6.99 7.59
C THR A 175 -3.06 8.22 6.85
N PHE A 176 -3.42 8.31 5.57
CA PHE A 176 -3.19 9.49 4.73
C PHE A 176 -4.44 10.38 4.75
N GLU A 177 -4.26 11.69 4.95
CA GLU A 177 -5.31 12.68 5.01
C GLU A 177 -5.18 13.68 3.86
N ALA A 178 -6.28 13.98 3.17
CA ALA A 178 -6.28 14.80 1.98
C ALA A 178 -7.55 15.65 1.83
N PHE A 179 -7.51 16.61 0.93
CA PHE A 179 -8.66 17.41 0.48
C PHE A 179 -9.42 18.09 1.62
N PRO A 180 -8.74 18.88 2.51
CA PRO A 180 -9.44 19.61 3.55
C PRO A 180 -10.41 20.62 2.96
N ASN A 181 -11.61 20.69 3.51
CA ASN A 181 -12.62 21.68 3.12
C ASN A 181 -13.34 22.22 4.36
N TRP A 182 -13.47 23.53 4.44
CA TRP A 182 -14.09 24.19 5.58
C TRP A 182 -15.61 24.12 5.51
N SER A 183 -16.26 23.93 6.66
CA SER A 183 -17.68 24.25 6.80
C SER A 183 -17.92 25.75 6.63
N ARG A 184 -19.12 26.12 6.21
CA ARG A 184 -19.47 27.54 5.98
C ARG A 184 -19.35 28.41 7.23
N ASP A 185 -19.59 27.83 8.39
CA ASP A 185 -19.47 28.51 9.69
C ASP A 185 -18.02 28.53 10.24
N GLY A 186 -17.07 27.92 9.52
CA GLY A 186 -15.65 27.84 9.90
C GLY A 186 -15.37 26.99 11.14
N ARG A 187 -16.31 26.18 11.61
CA ARG A 187 -16.13 25.39 12.83
C ARG A 187 -15.63 23.98 12.62
N GLN A 188 -15.81 23.45 11.44
CA GLN A 188 -15.41 22.09 11.08
C GLN A 188 -14.63 22.06 9.77
N ILE A 189 -13.83 21.00 9.61
CA ILE A 189 -13.14 20.68 8.37
C ILE A 189 -13.54 19.26 7.98
N ALA A 190 -14.06 19.11 6.77
CA ALA A 190 -14.27 17.83 6.12
C ALA A 190 -12.99 17.46 5.35
N PHE A 191 -12.67 16.18 5.28
CA PHE A 191 -11.47 15.70 4.60
C PHE A 191 -11.62 14.22 4.25
N VAL A 192 -10.75 13.74 3.37
CA VAL A 192 -10.63 12.31 3.05
C VAL A 192 -9.53 11.70 3.90
N ALA A 193 -9.84 10.62 4.59
CA ALA A 193 -8.86 9.78 5.27
C ALA A 193 -8.72 8.46 4.51
N TRP A 194 -7.52 8.09 4.11
CA TRP A 194 -7.19 6.83 3.46
C TRP A 194 -6.34 5.95 4.37
N ASN A 195 -6.69 4.69 4.42
CA ASN A 195 -5.90 3.64 5.05
C ASN A 195 -6.05 2.36 4.20
N ASP A 196 -4.97 1.69 3.90
CA ASP A 196 -4.97 0.53 2.98
C ASP A 196 -5.88 -0.62 3.44
N ALA A 197 -6.03 -0.80 4.76
CA ALA A 197 -6.91 -1.83 5.30
C ALA A 197 -8.39 -1.40 5.33
N LYS A 198 -8.66 -0.10 5.56
CA LYS A 198 -10.02 0.45 5.73
C LYS A 198 -10.54 1.19 4.51
N LEU A 199 -9.67 1.45 3.52
CA LEU A 199 -9.91 2.28 2.33
C LEU A 199 -10.25 3.73 2.69
N GLY A 200 -10.67 4.50 1.67
CA GLY A 200 -11.02 5.90 1.83
C GLY A 200 -12.34 6.12 2.54
N ARG A 201 -12.40 7.15 3.37
CA ARG A 201 -13.60 7.63 4.07
C ARG A 201 -13.60 9.15 4.12
N ILE A 202 -14.77 9.76 3.98
CA ILE A 202 -14.92 11.18 4.31
C ILE A 202 -15.12 11.28 5.82
N GLN A 203 -14.34 12.16 6.42
CA GLN A 203 -14.40 12.44 7.85
C GLN A 203 -14.55 13.93 8.10
N THR A 204 -15.05 14.30 9.27
CA THR A 204 -15.10 15.68 9.76
C THR A 204 -14.41 15.78 11.11
N VAL A 205 -13.78 16.91 11.35
CA VAL A 205 -13.14 17.23 12.63
C VAL A 205 -13.39 18.71 12.99
N ALA A 206 -13.52 19.01 14.28
CA ALA A 206 -13.61 20.39 14.72
C ALA A 206 -12.30 21.15 14.40
N VAL A 207 -12.41 22.42 14.05
CA VAL A 207 -11.23 23.24 13.74
C VAL A 207 -10.25 23.33 14.90
N GLY A 208 -10.72 23.18 16.14
CA GLY A 208 -9.90 23.06 17.35
C GLY A 208 -9.05 21.78 17.41
N GLY A 209 -9.27 20.83 16.53
CA GLY A 209 -8.64 19.50 16.53
C GLY A 209 -9.45 18.48 17.30
N GLY A 210 -8.93 17.26 17.39
CA GLY A 210 -9.55 16.16 18.12
C GLY A 210 -9.73 14.90 17.28
N SER A 211 -10.64 14.03 17.74
CA SER A 211 -10.95 12.77 17.06
C SER A 211 -11.91 13.01 15.89
N PRO A 212 -11.55 12.61 14.66
CA PRO A 212 -12.44 12.74 13.53
C PRO A 212 -13.67 11.84 13.62
N ARG A 213 -14.78 12.31 13.06
CA ARG A 213 -16.01 11.55 12.90
C ARG A 213 -16.17 11.14 11.41
N THR A 214 -16.36 9.85 11.15
CA THR A 214 -16.65 9.35 9.80
C THR A 214 -18.05 9.74 9.37
N VAL A 215 -18.19 10.23 8.15
CA VAL A 215 -19.43 10.67 7.52
C VAL A 215 -19.99 9.63 6.54
N THR A 216 -19.11 9.02 5.74
CA THR A 216 -19.50 8.02 4.73
C THR A 216 -19.79 6.67 5.37
N SER A 217 -20.88 6.01 4.94
CA SER A 217 -21.21 4.63 5.35
C SER A 217 -20.33 3.59 4.68
N GLU A 218 -20.01 3.79 3.40
CA GLU A 218 -19.21 2.86 2.60
C GLU A 218 -17.77 3.34 2.44
N PRO A 219 -16.80 2.42 2.42
CA PRO A 219 -15.44 2.75 2.03
C PRO A 219 -15.34 2.91 0.51
N GLY A 220 -14.51 3.84 0.07
CA GLY A 220 -14.37 4.10 -1.37
C GLY A 220 -13.18 4.99 -1.67
N HIS A 221 -13.07 5.38 -2.93
CA HIS A 221 -12.14 6.40 -3.37
C HIS A 221 -12.90 7.73 -3.46
N TYR A 222 -12.53 8.68 -2.63
CA TYR A 222 -13.14 10.01 -2.52
C TYR A 222 -12.12 11.10 -2.86
N SER A 223 -12.60 12.19 -3.47
CA SER A 223 -11.78 13.38 -3.82
C SER A 223 -12.59 14.67 -3.66
#